data_414992f84a8a549d6ffc12cf53e61bbc
#
_entry.id   414992f84a8a549d6ffc12cf53e61bbc
#
_cell.length_a   1.000
_cell.length_b   1.000
_cell.length_c   1.000
_cell.angle_alpha   90.00
_cell.angle_beta   90.00
_cell.angle_gamma   90.00
#
_symmetry.space_group_name_H-M   'P 1'
#
loop_
_entity.id
_entity.type
_entity.pdbx_description
1 polymer ?
#
loop_
_entity_poly.entity_id
_entity_poly.type
_entity_poly.pdbx_seq_one_letter_code
_entity_poly.pdbx_strand_id
1 'polypeptide(L)'
;MTSTQIMEGLRLVAQEHLEYEGQLDPDASIIEVLELDSLRMLTLVVEVENHFKICLEEGDEEELVTTSDLVELIRRRLDEDAD
;
A
#
# COMPACT_ATOMS: atom_id res chain seq x y z
N MET A 1 11.62 -7.13 -6.00
CA MET A 1 10.40 -7.70 -5.36
C MET A 1 9.30 -7.81 -6.41
N THR A 2 8.61 -8.93 -6.45
CA THR A 2 7.54 -9.15 -7.43
C THR A 2 6.22 -8.53 -6.95
N SER A 3 5.28 -8.35 -7.88
CA SER A 3 3.95 -7.85 -7.54
C SER A 3 3.26 -8.75 -6.51
N THR A 4 3.44 -10.06 -6.61
CA THR A 4 2.88 -11.01 -5.66
C THR A 4 3.45 -10.79 -4.25
N GLN A 5 4.75 -10.57 -4.15
CA GLN A 5 5.41 -10.30 -2.87
C GLN A 5 4.94 -8.98 -2.29
N ILE A 6 4.77 -7.95 -3.12
CA ILE A 6 4.27 -6.65 -2.68
C ILE A 6 2.84 -6.79 -2.16
N MET A 7 1.99 -7.50 -2.90
CA MET A 7 0.60 -7.73 -2.49
C MET A 7 0.54 -8.45 -1.14
N GLU A 8 1.38 -9.46 -0.94
CA GLU A 8 1.43 -10.19 0.32
C GLU A 8 1.86 -9.27 1.48
N GLY A 9 2.85 -8.41 1.22
CA GLY A 9 3.28 -7.42 2.22
C GLY A 9 2.18 -6.44 2.57
N LEU A 10 1.43 -5.98 1.57
CA LEU A 10 0.28 -5.09 1.81
C LEU A 10 -0.79 -5.77 2.64
N ARG A 11 -1.05 -7.04 2.37
CA ARG A 11 -2.01 -7.82 3.15
C ARG A 11 -1.61 -7.88 4.62
N LEU A 12 -0.32 -8.10 4.87
CA LEU A 12 0.20 -8.12 6.25
C LEU A 12 0.07 -6.75 6.92
N VAL A 13 0.40 -5.69 6.21
CA VAL A 13 0.25 -4.32 6.75
C VAL A 13 -1.21 -4.06 7.10
N ALA A 14 -2.13 -4.41 6.20
CA ALA A 14 -3.55 -4.21 6.44
C ALA A 14 -4.05 -5.01 7.64
N GLN A 15 -3.58 -6.25 7.77
CA GLN A 15 -3.97 -7.11 8.87
C GLN A 15 -3.45 -6.59 10.21
N GLU A 16 -2.19 -6.19 10.26
CA GLU A 16 -1.55 -5.79 11.51
C GLU A 16 -1.92 -4.38 11.97
N HIS A 17 -2.15 -3.47 11.03
CA HIS A 17 -2.29 -2.05 11.36
C HIS A 17 -3.65 -1.46 11.02
N LEU A 18 -4.42 -2.09 10.14
CA LEU A 18 -5.72 -1.59 9.72
C LEU A 18 -6.86 -2.55 10.06
N GLU A 19 -6.55 -3.61 10.79
CA GLU A 19 -7.52 -4.60 11.24
C GLU A 19 -8.33 -5.24 10.10
N TYR A 20 -7.73 -5.32 8.93
CA TYR A 20 -8.37 -5.91 7.76
C TYR A 20 -7.91 -7.36 7.59
N GLU A 21 -8.85 -8.30 7.65
CA GLU A 21 -8.59 -9.71 7.42
C GLU A 21 -9.27 -10.13 6.13
N GLY A 22 -8.50 -10.62 5.19
CA GLY A 22 -9.02 -11.05 3.92
C GLY A 22 -8.01 -10.83 2.83
N GLN A 23 -8.41 -11.17 1.61
CA GLN A 23 -7.55 -10.98 0.45
C GLN A 23 -7.82 -9.60 -0.15
N LEU A 24 -6.73 -9.00 -0.66
CA LEU A 24 -6.83 -7.72 -1.35
C LEU A 24 -7.06 -7.99 -2.83
N ASP A 25 -8.20 -7.55 -3.35
CA ASP A 25 -8.50 -7.66 -4.77
C ASP A 25 -7.76 -6.55 -5.51
N PRO A 26 -6.92 -6.87 -6.51
CA PRO A 26 -6.16 -5.84 -7.24
C PRO A 26 -7.04 -4.80 -7.91
N ASP A 27 -8.25 -5.17 -8.29
CA ASP A 27 -9.16 -4.27 -9.00
C ASP A 27 -10.09 -3.48 -8.08
N ALA A 28 -10.11 -3.83 -6.80
CA ALA A 28 -10.99 -3.14 -5.84
C ALA A 28 -10.43 -1.79 -5.44
N SER A 29 -11.33 -0.88 -5.06
CA SER A 29 -10.93 0.41 -4.51
C SER A 29 -10.25 0.19 -3.16
N ILE A 30 -8.99 0.59 -3.06
CA ILE A 30 -8.24 0.43 -1.80
C ILE A 30 -8.87 1.26 -0.68
N ILE A 31 -9.40 2.42 -1.03
CA ILE A 31 -10.03 3.31 -0.06
C ILE A 31 -11.29 2.65 0.52
N GLU A 32 -12.11 2.04 -0.33
CA GLU A 32 -13.32 1.37 0.12
C GLU A 32 -13.04 0.08 0.89
N VAL A 33 -12.10 -0.73 0.38
CA VAL A 33 -11.79 -2.02 0.98
C VAL A 33 -11.23 -1.86 2.39
N LEU A 34 -10.32 -0.90 2.57
CA LEU A 34 -9.66 -0.67 3.85
C LEU A 34 -10.36 0.42 4.67
N GLU A 35 -11.46 0.95 4.17
CA GLU A 35 -12.23 2.00 4.84
C GLU A 35 -11.33 3.17 5.25
N LEU A 36 -10.54 3.65 4.28
CA LEU A 36 -9.55 4.69 4.56
C LEU A 36 -10.19 6.05 4.75
N ASP A 37 -9.96 6.62 5.91
CA ASP A 37 -10.19 8.03 6.18
C ASP A 37 -8.80 8.70 6.29
N SER A 38 -8.74 9.94 6.73
CA SER A 38 -7.47 10.67 6.82
C SER A 38 -6.48 9.97 7.75
N LEU A 39 -6.94 9.50 8.89
CA LEU A 39 -6.08 8.85 9.86
C LEU A 39 -5.62 7.48 9.39
N ARG A 40 -6.53 6.68 8.86
CA ARG A 40 -6.19 5.34 8.38
C ARG A 40 -5.29 5.42 7.13
N MET A 41 -5.52 6.43 6.28
CA MET A 41 -4.64 6.65 5.13
C MET A 41 -3.21 6.97 5.59
N LEU A 42 -3.07 7.83 6.60
CA LEU A 42 -1.76 8.14 7.15
C LEU A 42 -1.10 6.90 7.73
N THR A 43 -1.86 6.08 8.45
CA THR A 43 -1.35 4.81 8.98
C THR A 43 -0.86 3.90 7.86
N LEU A 44 -1.65 3.76 6.80
CA LEU A 44 -1.28 2.94 5.65
C LEU A 44 0.04 3.42 5.04
N VAL A 45 0.16 4.73 4.80
CA VAL A 45 1.36 5.30 4.18
C VAL A 45 2.58 5.04 5.06
N VAL A 46 2.49 5.33 6.36
CA VAL A 46 3.61 5.15 7.29
C VAL A 46 4.03 3.68 7.37
N GLU A 47 3.06 2.78 7.48
CA GLU A 47 3.37 1.36 7.63
C GLU A 47 3.88 0.74 6.34
N VAL A 48 3.41 1.22 5.19
CA VAL A 48 3.97 0.81 3.90
C VAL A 48 5.43 1.23 3.79
N GLU A 49 5.73 2.46 4.16
CA GLU A 49 7.11 2.95 4.15
C GLU A 49 8.01 2.09 5.05
N ASN A 50 7.52 1.78 6.24
CA ASN A 50 8.28 0.97 7.18
C ASN A 50 8.45 -0.48 6.72
N HIS A 51 7.40 -1.07 6.20
CA HIS A 51 7.42 -2.48 5.78
C HIS A 51 8.32 -2.71 4.57
N PHE A 52 8.22 -1.82 3.58
CA PHE A 52 8.96 -1.97 2.32
C PHE A 52 10.27 -1.20 2.28
N LYS A 53 10.56 -0.41 3.32
CA LYS A 53 11.80 0.40 3.40
C LYS A 53 11.90 1.38 2.24
N ILE A 54 10.81 2.07 1.95
CA ILE A 54 10.73 3.07 0.89
C ILE A 54 10.23 4.39 1.47
N CYS A 55 10.37 5.45 0.68
CA CYS A 55 9.81 6.75 1.02
C CYS A 55 8.76 7.12 -0.03
N LEU A 56 7.56 7.44 0.44
CA LEU A 56 6.50 7.96 -0.42
C LEU A 56 6.52 9.48 -0.35
N GLU A 57 6.19 10.11 -1.46
CA GLU A 57 6.18 11.56 -1.54
C GLU A 57 4.79 12.10 -1.26
N GLU A 58 4.73 13.34 -0.79
CA GLU A 58 3.47 14.01 -0.58
C GLU A 58 2.72 14.09 -1.91
N GLY A 59 1.46 13.69 -1.89
CA GLY A 59 0.64 13.66 -3.09
C GLY A 59 0.54 12.31 -3.76
N ASP A 60 1.44 11.37 -3.44
CA ASP A 60 1.37 10.02 -4.02
C ASP A 60 0.04 9.35 -3.71
N GLU A 61 -0.51 9.60 -2.52
CA GLU A 61 -1.77 9.00 -2.11
C GLU A 61 -2.96 9.48 -2.95
N GLU A 62 -2.84 10.64 -3.59
CA GLU A 62 -3.91 11.16 -4.42
C GLU A 62 -4.14 10.35 -5.70
N GLU A 63 -3.13 9.61 -6.12
CA GLU A 63 -3.20 8.78 -7.32
C GLU A 63 -3.72 7.38 -7.04
N LEU A 64 -3.96 7.04 -5.78
CA LEU A 64 -4.36 5.70 -5.38
C LEU A 64 -5.87 5.52 -5.53
N VAL A 65 -6.27 4.68 -6.46
CA VAL A 65 -7.66 4.31 -6.66
C VAL A 65 -7.87 2.84 -6.33
N THR A 66 -7.09 1.97 -6.98
CA THR A 66 -7.21 0.52 -6.76
C THR A 66 -6.03 -0.01 -5.98
N THR A 67 -6.18 -1.23 -5.49
CA THR A 67 -5.07 -1.93 -4.84
C THR A 67 -3.88 -2.05 -5.78
N SER A 68 -4.14 -2.30 -7.08
CA SER A 68 -3.09 -2.37 -8.09
C SER A 68 -2.30 -1.08 -8.20
N ASP A 69 -2.96 0.07 -8.06
CA ASP A 69 -2.28 1.36 -8.10
C ASP A 69 -1.25 1.46 -6.97
N LEU A 70 -1.63 0.99 -5.79
CA LEU A 70 -0.70 1.02 -4.65
C LEU A 70 0.47 0.05 -4.86
N VAL A 71 0.19 -1.14 -5.38
CA VAL A 71 1.24 -2.11 -5.69
C VAL A 71 2.24 -1.52 -6.69
N GLU A 72 1.73 -0.87 -7.73
CA GLU A 72 2.58 -0.26 -8.75
C GLU A 72 3.41 0.89 -8.19
N LEU A 73 2.83 1.71 -7.31
CA LEU A 73 3.55 2.79 -6.66
C LEU A 73 4.71 2.24 -5.81
N ILE A 74 4.43 1.20 -5.03
CA ILE A 74 5.46 0.57 -4.19
C ILE A 74 6.56 0.00 -5.07
N ARG A 75 6.19 -0.67 -6.15
CA ARG A 75 7.18 -1.26 -7.06
C ARG A 75 8.09 -0.20 -7.65
N ARG A 76 7.54 0.92 -8.08
CA ARG A 76 8.35 2.03 -8.62
C ARG A 76 9.32 2.56 -7.59
N ARG A 77 8.85 2.74 -6.35
CA ARG A 77 9.72 3.26 -5.28
C ARG A 77 10.83 2.26 -4.92
N LEU A 78 10.50 0.97 -4.91
CA LEU A 78 11.51 -0.05 -4.66
C LEU A 78 12.59 -0.06 -5.75
N ASP A 79 12.18 0.11 -7.01
CA ASP A 79 13.13 0.16 -8.12
C ASP A 79 14.03 1.39 -8.03
N GLU A 80 13.49 2.53 -7.63
CA GLU A 80 14.27 3.75 -7.44
C GLU A 80 15.28 3.63 -6.31
N ASP A 81 14.91 2.93 -5.23
CA ASP A 81 15.76 2.76 -4.06
C ASP A 81 16.76 1.61 -4.23
N ALA A 82 16.62 0.82 -5.26
CA ALA A 82 17.49 -0.35 -5.48
C ALA A 82 18.88 0.01 -6.00
N ASP A 83 19.13 1.25 -6.33
CA ASP A 83 20.44 1.69 -6.85
C ASP A 83 21.51 1.71 -5.76
#